data_d18ff19b4cc0203374108d61fc01a3a3
#
_entry.id   d18ff19b4cc0203374108d61fc01a3a3
#
_cell.length_a   1.000
_cell.length_b   1.000
_cell.length_c   1.000
_cell.angle_alpha   90.00
_cell.angle_beta   90.00
_cell.angle_gamma   90.00
#
_symmetry.space_group_name_H-M   'P 1'
#
loop_
_entity.id
_entity.type
_entity.pdbx_description
1 polymer ?
#
loop_
_entity_poly.entity_id
_entity_poly.type
_entity_poly.pdbx_seq_one_letter_code
_entity_poly.pdbx_strand_id
1 'polypeptide(L)'
;MKKKTLTALAALGILALLLVVLLLVAGRTFLLLRPLEIVQEIDPTPEPTAHVHRYDTQTHLCAECGEACPHENGFDESGRCADCLWLCPHETHSAETAACPVCGKQFNHHFGMDGVCDVCGAEAALYTVELPDRYFSPAAHSGRCLRDSLTLPDGLTLELAVYLPWDYNEQTRYNVAIMLHGDGGSCDDWTDAPEHTHRGDIRFYTVYDNIVEEHLCDPFIVVGIDNRFLKSSFYGEGLIEDTLLPYIARTFSTWMEGESHDEIAAARDHIAIGGLSRGSIYTYGVGMTRCLDVAANFCCFSNGYVGDVPRQMRAEGQDKLPIRSYIATVGLMDEYIYVRAHRYDYEVLCTAIDTITDGENARMFEIEAGHNFITWTTSFYNALLLMF
;
A
#
# COMPACT_ATOMS: atom_id res chain seq x y z
N MET A 1 20.29 69.81 -7.85
CA MET A 1 19.75 68.51 -7.31
C MET A 1 20.66 67.75 -6.35
N LYS A 2 21.97 68.04 -6.22
CA LYS A 2 22.91 67.25 -5.36
C LYS A 2 22.91 67.65 -3.88
N LYS A 3 22.36 68.79 -3.45
CA LYS A 3 22.34 69.19 -2.02
C LYS A 3 21.19 68.61 -1.19
N LYS A 4 20.05 68.28 -1.81
CA LYS A 4 18.90 67.71 -1.08
C LYS A 4 19.04 66.22 -0.75
N THR A 5 19.83 65.52 -1.51
CA THR A 5 20.10 64.07 -1.27
C THR A 5 21.08 63.84 -0.16
N LEU A 6 22.01 64.73 0.04
CA LEU A 6 23.03 64.59 1.11
C LEU A 6 22.45 64.84 2.51
N THR A 7 21.49 65.77 2.62
CA THR A 7 20.78 66.04 3.90
C THR A 7 19.81 64.92 4.28
N ALA A 8 19.19 64.22 3.31
CA ALA A 8 18.33 63.09 3.60
C ALA A 8 19.09 61.86 4.08
N LEU A 9 20.27 61.59 3.53
CA LEU A 9 21.13 60.49 3.97
C LEU A 9 21.72 60.74 5.37
N ALA A 10 22.08 61.97 5.69
CA ALA A 10 22.57 62.34 7.04
C ALA A 10 21.44 62.21 8.09
N ALA A 11 20.22 62.60 7.76
CA ALA A 11 19.07 62.45 8.66
C ALA A 11 18.70 60.97 8.91
N LEU A 12 18.79 60.07 7.92
CA LEU A 12 18.58 58.65 8.10
C LEU A 12 19.66 58.00 8.97
N GLY A 13 20.93 58.42 8.82
CA GLY A 13 22.02 57.94 9.63
C GLY A 13 21.87 58.30 11.11
N ILE A 14 21.44 59.53 11.40
CA ILE A 14 21.20 59.99 12.77
C ILE A 14 20.00 59.24 13.40
N LEU A 15 18.95 59.00 12.62
CA LEU A 15 17.77 58.28 13.11
C LEU A 15 18.10 56.80 13.43
N ALA A 16 18.91 56.15 12.59
CA ALA A 16 19.41 54.81 12.86
C ALA A 16 20.28 54.71 14.09
N LEU A 17 21.16 55.73 14.32
CA LEU A 17 22.01 55.78 15.50
C LEU A 17 21.20 55.98 16.78
N LEU A 18 20.19 56.84 16.75
CA LEU A 18 19.25 57.07 17.86
C LEU A 18 18.45 55.80 18.19
N LEU A 19 18.04 55.04 17.19
CA LEU A 19 17.31 53.75 17.38
C LEU A 19 18.20 52.71 18.07
N VAL A 20 19.47 52.60 17.67
CA VAL A 20 20.43 51.68 18.28
C VAL A 20 20.70 52.07 19.72
N VAL A 21 20.88 53.39 20.03
CA VAL A 21 21.08 53.88 21.41
C VAL A 21 19.83 53.60 22.24
N LEU A 22 18.62 53.80 21.69
CA LEU A 22 17.37 53.51 22.41
C LEU A 22 17.23 52.01 22.73
N LEU A 23 17.59 51.12 21.80
CA LEU A 23 17.59 49.68 22.01
C LEU A 23 18.64 49.26 23.05
N LEU A 24 19.81 49.86 23.07
CA LEU A 24 20.85 49.60 24.06
C LEU A 24 20.45 50.08 25.46
N VAL A 25 19.78 51.22 25.57
CA VAL A 25 19.27 51.76 26.85
C VAL A 25 18.10 50.92 27.35
N ALA A 26 17.14 50.54 26.45
CA ALA A 26 16.02 49.66 26.79
C ALA A 26 16.50 48.25 27.23
N GLY A 27 17.50 47.70 26.54
CA GLY A 27 18.12 46.43 26.92
C GLY A 27 18.82 46.45 28.30
N ARG A 28 19.48 47.59 28.65
CA ARG A 28 20.09 47.75 29.98
C ARG A 28 19.06 47.95 31.10
N THR A 29 17.96 48.65 30.84
CA THR A 29 16.87 48.79 31.83
C THR A 29 16.12 47.49 32.04
N PHE A 30 16.01 46.66 31.01
CA PHE A 30 15.40 45.31 31.15
C PHE A 30 16.28 44.35 31.96
N LEU A 31 17.63 44.50 31.90
CA LEU A 31 18.54 43.70 32.71
C LEU A 31 18.55 44.12 34.19
N LEU A 32 18.20 45.37 34.49
CA LEU A 32 18.20 45.89 35.86
C LEU A 32 16.85 45.70 36.59
N LEU A 33 15.80 45.30 35.87
CA LEU A 33 14.47 45.04 36.42
C LEU A 33 14.14 43.56 36.54
N ARG A 34 15.13 42.67 36.61
CA ARG A 34 14.85 41.29 37.05
C ARG A 34 14.37 41.34 38.49
N PRO A 35 13.13 40.89 38.80
CA PRO A 35 12.76 40.74 40.19
C PRO A 35 13.76 39.75 40.83
N LEU A 36 14.23 40.06 42.00
CA LEU A 36 14.91 39.12 42.87
C LEU A 36 13.93 37.99 43.12
N GLU A 37 14.10 36.87 42.41
CA GLU A 37 13.45 35.62 42.80
C GLU A 37 13.98 35.32 44.20
N ILE A 38 13.08 35.46 45.18
CA ILE A 38 13.29 34.89 46.50
C ILE A 38 13.39 33.39 46.24
N VAL A 39 14.61 32.87 46.24
CA VAL A 39 14.84 31.42 46.31
C VAL A 39 14.28 31.03 47.69
N GLN A 40 13.01 30.59 47.70
CA GLN A 40 12.55 29.72 48.77
C GLN A 40 13.48 28.50 48.70
N GLU A 41 14.26 28.31 49.76
CA GLU A 41 14.88 27.02 50.01
C GLU A 41 13.75 26.01 49.98
N ILE A 42 13.60 25.34 48.83
CA ILE A 42 12.78 24.14 48.71
C ILE A 42 13.55 23.14 49.57
N ASP A 43 12.97 22.77 50.68
CA ASP A 43 13.42 21.63 51.48
C ASP A 43 13.77 20.51 50.48
N PRO A 44 14.99 19.91 50.54
CA PRO A 44 15.35 18.87 49.60
C PRO A 44 14.27 17.81 49.73
N THR A 45 13.49 17.65 48.63
CA THR A 45 12.62 16.49 48.47
C THR A 45 13.46 15.29 48.86
N PRO A 46 13.00 14.44 49.80
CA PRO A 46 13.79 13.29 50.24
C PRO A 46 14.22 12.53 48.99
N GLU A 47 15.50 12.25 48.86
CA GLU A 47 16.00 11.41 47.77
C GLU A 47 15.11 10.17 47.74
N PRO A 48 14.57 9.79 46.56
CA PRO A 48 13.71 8.62 46.50
C PRO A 48 14.52 7.45 47.04
N THR A 49 14.03 6.86 48.12
CA THR A 49 14.63 5.66 48.71
C THR A 49 14.72 4.63 47.62
N ALA A 50 15.95 4.20 47.30
CA ALA A 50 16.22 3.23 46.27
C ALA A 50 15.34 1.96 46.51
N HIS A 51 14.30 1.79 45.75
CA HIS A 51 13.43 0.63 45.79
C HIS A 51 13.55 -0.13 44.49
N VAL A 52 13.22 -1.42 44.48
CA VAL A 52 13.13 -2.22 43.26
C VAL A 52 11.82 -1.88 42.62
N HIS A 53 11.85 -1.29 41.42
CA HIS A 53 10.63 -0.96 40.67
C HIS A 53 9.79 -2.20 40.38
N ARG A 54 8.52 -2.14 40.69
CA ARG A 54 7.48 -3.12 40.33
C ARG A 54 6.50 -2.46 39.43
N TYR A 55 6.63 -2.70 38.15
CA TYR A 55 5.82 -2.08 37.12
C TYR A 55 4.49 -2.80 36.94
N ASP A 56 3.42 -2.01 36.80
CA ASP A 56 2.11 -2.51 36.41
C ASP A 56 2.10 -2.91 34.95
N THR A 57 1.55 -4.07 34.63
CA THR A 57 1.58 -4.64 33.27
C THR A 57 0.62 -3.96 32.28
N GLN A 58 -0.28 -3.09 32.76
CA GLN A 58 -1.22 -2.35 31.90
C GLN A 58 -0.74 -0.91 31.68
N THR A 59 -0.21 -0.28 32.72
CA THR A 59 0.17 1.13 32.68
C THR A 59 1.66 1.36 32.49
N HIS A 60 2.50 0.32 32.60
CA HIS A 60 3.98 0.32 32.66
C HIS A 60 4.59 1.28 33.68
N LEU A 61 3.79 1.74 34.65
CA LEU A 61 4.23 2.61 35.73
C LEU A 61 4.60 1.80 36.97
N CYS A 62 5.60 2.26 37.72
CA CYS A 62 5.92 1.67 39.02
C CYS A 62 4.80 1.96 40.02
N ALA A 63 4.29 0.92 40.66
CA ALA A 63 3.19 1.03 41.63
C ALA A 63 3.55 1.87 42.88
N GLU A 64 4.83 2.03 43.19
CA GLU A 64 5.31 2.75 44.39
C GLU A 64 5.64 4.22 44.12
N CYS A 65 6.36 4.53 43.05
CA CYS A 65 6.81 5.88 42.74
C CYS A 65 6.11 6.52 41.52
N GLY A 66 5.37 5.73 40.72
CA GLY A 66 4.71 6.21 39.49
C GLY A 66 5.66 6.43 38.31
N GLU A 67 6.94 6.06 38.43
CA GLU A 67 7.91 6.22 37.37
C GLU A 67 7.65 5.18 36.27
N ALA A 68 7.77 5.59 35.00
CA ALA A 68 7.57 4.71 33.87
C ALA A 68 8.74 3.72 33.72
N CYS A 69 8.43 2.49 33.29
CA CYS A 69 9.46 1.51 32.93
C CYS A 69 10.36 2.06 31.81
N PRO A 70 11.68 2.08 31.96
CA PRO A 70 12.58 2.54 30.91
C PRO A 70 12.75 1.55 29.75
N HIS A 71 12.18 0.34 29.86
CA HIS A 71 12.25 -0.73 28.87
C HIS A 71 13.68 -1.11 28.44
N GLU A 72 14.64 -1.08 29.37
CA GLU A 72 16.08 -1.27 29.13
C GLU A 72 16.42 -2.62 28.52
N ASN A 73 15.69 -3.69 28.90
CA ASN A 73 15.92 -5.03 28.37
C ASN A 73 15.09 -5.30 27.08
N GLY A 74 14.44 -4.28 26.55
CA GLY A 74 13.72 -4.33 25.27
C GLY A 74 12.40 -5.07 25.32
N PHE A 75 11.96 -5.47 24.11
CA PHE A 75 10.68 -6.13 23.87
C PHE A 75 10.89 -7.46 23.14
N ASP A 76 10.02 -8.42 23.38
CA ASP A 76 9.97 -9.67 22.61
C ASP A 76 9.25 -9.46 21.25
N GLU A 77 9.20 -10.52 20.43
CA GLU A 77 8.55 -10.50 19.10
C GLU A 77 7.06 -10.14 19.14
N SER A 78 6.40 -10.37 20.28
CA SER A 78 5.00 -9.96 20.47
C SER A 78 4.83 -8.49 20.83
N GLY A 79 5.93 -7.78 21.11
CA GLY A 79 5.93 -6.40 21.61
C GLY A 79 5.70 -6.32 23.12
N ARG A 80 5.99 -7.38 23.87
CA ARG A 80 5.93 -7.41 25.33
C ARG A 80 7.28 -7.03 25.93
N CYS A 81 7.29 -6.06 26.82
CA CYS A 81 8.51 -5.62 27.52
C CYS A 81 9.06 -6.71 28.44
N ALA A 82 10.37 -6.94 28.37
CA ALA A 82 11.06 -7.90 29.24
C ALA A 82 11.08 -7.49 30.72
N ASP A 83 11.05 -6.17 31.00
CA ASP A 83 11.15 -5.64 32.36
C ASP A 83 9.81 -5.59 33.10
N CYS A 84 8.77 -5.08 32.44
CA CYS A 84 7.47 -4.81 33.05
C CYS A 84 6.33 -5.71 32.53
N LEU A 85 6.58 -6.53 31.53
CA LEU A 85 5.58 -7.38 30.84
C LEU A 85 4.44 -6.60 30.16
N TRP A 86 4.53 -5.28 30.09
CA TRP A 86 3.58 -4.46 29.38
C TRP A 86 3.61 -4.77 27.88
N LEU A 87 2.44 -4.94 27.29
CA LEU A 87 2.29 -5.17 25.86
C LEU A 87 2.11 -3.83 25.15
N CYS A 88 3.03 -3.50 24.23
CA CYS A 88 2.94 -2.29 23.44
C CYS A 88 1.65 -2.30 22.61
N PRO A 89 0.82 -1.26 22.66
CA PRO A 89 -0.45 -1.21 21.93
C PRO A 89 -0.27 -1.03 20.42
N HIS A 90 0.93 -0.67 19.95
CA HIS A 90 1.25 -0.43 18.55
C HIS A 90 0.30 0.55 17.85
N GLU A 91 -0.05 1.64 18.52
CA GLU A 91 -1.02 2.64 18.01
C GLU A 91 -0.50 3.41 16.78
N THR A 92 0.81 3.41 16.56
CA THR A 92 1.44 4.06 15.40
C THR A 92 2.78 3.40 15.07
N HIS A 93 3.29 3.68 13.88
CA HIS A 93 4.64 3.33 13.44
C HIS A 93 5.32 4.54 12.78
N SER A 94 6.64 4.48 12.63
CA SER A 94 7.44 5.52 11.99
C SER A 94 7.08 5.65 10.50
N ALA A 95 6.91 6.87 10.03
CA ALA A 95 6.70 7.16 8.61
C ALA A 95 7.91 6.79 7.72
N GLU A 96 9.12 6.76 8.29
CA GLU A 96 10.35 6.48 7.54
C GLU A 96 10.72 4.99 7.54
N THR A 97 10.45 4.30 8.64
CA THR A 97 10.94 2.91 8.85
C THR A 97 9.83 1.90 9.04
N ALA A 98 8.58 2.34 9.09
CA ALA A 98 7.42 1.52 9.44
C ALA A 98 7.55 0.75 10.78
N ALA A 99 8.56 1.08 11.61
CA ALA A 99 8.75 0.46 12.92
C ALA A 99 7.99 1.19 14.02
N CYS A 100 7.48 0.45 15.01
CA CYS A 100 6.90 1.04 16.19
C CYS A 100 7.96 1.87 16.96
N PRO A 101 7.74 3.14 17.26
CA PRO A 101 8.74 3.98 17.94
C PRO A 101 9.00 3.57 19.38
N VAL A 102 8.13 2.75 19.98
CA VAL A 102 8.24 2.30 21.36
C VAL A 102 8.98 0.98 21.47
N CYS A 103 8.56 -0.05 20.74
CA CYS A 103 9.11 -1.41 20.88
C CYS A 103 9.96 -1.87 19.68
N GLY A 104 10.05 -1.08 18.62
CA GLY A 104 10.82 -1.41 17.41
C GLY A 104 10.21 -2.49 16.52
N LYS A 105 9.01 -3.02 16.86
CA LYS A 105 8.33 -4.00 16.02
C LYS A 105 8.07 -3.43 14.63
N GLN A 106 8.44 -4.20 13.61
CA GLN A 106 8.24 -3.82 12.21
C GLN A 106 6.79 -4.03 11.79
N PHE A 107 6.25 -3.07 11.05
CA PHE A 107 4.93 -3.09 10.41
C PHE A 107 5.07 -2.81 8.93
N ASN A 108 3.97 -2.90 8.19
CA ASN A 108 3.89 -2.44 6.82
C ASN A 108 3.00 -1.20 6.75
N HIS A 109 3.22 -0.39 5.73
CA HIS A 109 2.32 0.72 5.44
C HIS A 109 1.04 0.23 4.76
N HIS A 110 -0.09 0.87 5.08
CA HIS A 110 -1.38 0.68 4.43
C HIS A 110 -1.81 2.02 3.85
N PHE A 111 -1.67 2.17 2.55
CA PHE A 111 -1.94 3.42 1.87
C PHE A 111 -3.39 3.46 1.35
N GLY A 112 -4.11 4.54 1.66
CA GLY A 112 -5.38 4.86 1.02
C GLY A 112 -5.21 5.25 -0.45
N MET A 113 -6.31 5.44 -1.17
CA MET A 113 -6.28 5.85 -2.59
C MET A 113 -5.63 7.22 -2.81
N ASP A 114 -5.53 8.05 -1.78
CA ASP A 114 -4.76 9.30 -1.79
C ASP A 114 -3.24 9.07 -1.74
N GLY A 115 -2.80 7.86 -1.43
CA GLY A 115 -1.40 7.49 -1.28
C GLY A 115 -0.82 7.84 0.10
N VAL A 116 -1.68 8.08 1.10
CA VAL A 116 -1.27 8.38 2.47
C VAL A 116 -1.54 7.17 3.35
N CYS A 117 -0.58 6.82 4.20
CA CYS A 117 -0.75 5.73 5.16
C CYS A 117 -1.72 6.13 6.28
N ASP A 118 -2.77 5.34 6.47
CA ASP A 118 -3.83 5.58 7.45
C ASP A 118 -3.33 5.59 8.91
N VAL A 119 -2.19 4.95 9.19
CA VAL A 119 -1.66 4.79 10.54
C VAL A 119 -0.65 5.90 10.91
N CYS A 120 0.30 6.18 10.00
CA CYS A 120 1.41 7.10 10.32
C CYS A 120 1.43 8.38 9.48
N GLY A 121 0.59 8.49 8.45
CA GLY A 121 0.56 9.64 7.55
C GLY A 121 1.74 9.70 6.56
N ALA A 122 2.52 8.61 6.41
CA ALA A 122 3.55 8.55 5.37
C ALA A 122 2.92 8.66 3.98
N GLU A 123 3.59 9.36 3.06
CA GLU A 123 3.15 9.50 1.68
C GLU A 123 3.85 8.47 0.79
N ALA A 124 3.08 7.68 0.04
CA ALA A 124 3.60 6.76 -0.96
C ALA A 124 4.18 7.52 -2.17
N ALA A 125 5.32 7.07 -2.66
CA ALA A 125 5.85 7.55 -3.93
C ALA A 125 5.10 6.89 -5.09
N LEU A 126 4.01 7.48 -5.55
CA LEU A 126 3.24 7.00 -6.71
C LEU A 126 3.87 7.52 -8.00
N TYR A 127 4.10 6.64 -8.97
CA TYR A 127 4.79 6.97 -10.22
C TYR A 127 3.84 7.04 -11.41
N THR A 128 4.10 8.03 -12.27
CA THR A 128 3.47 8.16 -13.60
C THR A 128 4.48 8.08 -14.75
N VAL A 129 5.74 7.80 -14.41
CA VAL A 129 6.88 7.60 -15.33
C VAL A 129 7.49 6.23 -15.09
N GLU A 130 8.54 5.89 -15.81
CA GLU A 130 9.32 4.67 -15.55
C GLU A 130 9.80 4.59 -14.10
N LEU A 131 9.70 3.41 -13.51
CA LEU A 131 10.16 3.18 -12.13
C LEU A 131 11.68 3.36 -12.01
N PRO A 132 12.18 3.80 -10.86
CA PRO A 132 13.60 3.80 -10.55
C PRO A 132 14.24 2.40 -10.73
N ASP A 133 15.48 2.35 -11.24
CA ASP A 133 16.25 1.13 -11.52
C ASP A 133 16.32 0.15 -10.33
N ARG A 134 16.23 0.68 -9.09
CA ARG A 134 16.26 -0.18 -7.90
C ARG A 134 15.15 -1.22 -7.87
N TYR A 135 13.96 -0.91 -8.40
CA TYR A 135 12.84 -1.84 -8.46
C TYR A 135 13.01 -2.96 -9.48
N PHE A 136 13.95 -2.82 -10.41
CA PHE A 136 14.33 -3.85 -11.38
C PHE A 136 15.57 -4.64 -10.97
N SER A 137 16.16 -4.29 -9.83
CA SER A 137 17.28 -5.04 -9.23
C SER A 137 16.70 -6.07 -8.23
N PRO A 138 17.32 -7.26 -8.11
CA PRO A 138 16.89 -8.24 -7.10
C PRO A 138 16.88 -7.63 -5.69
N ALA A 139 15.82 -7.82 -4.96
CA ALA A 139 15.73 -7.53 -3.52
C ALA A 139 16.72 -8.41 -2.74
N ALA A 140 17.04 -8.05 -1.49
CA ALA A 140 17.88 -8.88 -0.65
C ALA A 140 17.20 -10.22 -0.32
N HIS A 141 15.87 -10.21 -0.26
CA HIS A 141 15.03 -11.37 -0.05
C HIS A 141 14.04 -11.50 -1.19
N SER A 142 14.04 -12.64 -1.88
CA SER A 142 13.11 -12.91 -2.97
C SER A 142 12.18 -14.06 -2.63
N GLY A 143 10.94 -13.94 -3.08
CA GLY A 143 9.98 -15.02 -3.01
C GLY A 143 10.33 -16.19 -3.95
N ARG A 144 9.38 -17.08 -4.16
CA ARG A 144 9.57 -18.24 -5.04
C ARG A 144 8.37 -18.48 -5.92
N CYS A 145 8.60 -18.82 -7.18
CA CYS A 145 7.57 -19.27 -8.10
C CYS A 145 7.37 -20.80 -8.00
N LEU A 146 6.10 -21.20 -7.94
CA LEU A 146 5.68 -22.61 -8.04
C LEU A 146 4.89 -22.76 -9.35
N ARG A 147 5.07 -23.90 -10.03
CA ARG A 147 4.25 -24.31 -11.17
C ARG A 147 3.28 -25.37 -10.73
N ASP A 148 2.04 -25.23 -11.12
CA ASP A 148 1.01 -26.22 -10.89
C ASP A 148 -0.01 -26.22 -12.03
N SER A 149 -0.94 -27.17 -11.99
CA SER A 149 -1.99 -27.27 -13.00
C SER A 149 -3.26 -27.86 -12.41
N LEU A 150 -4.40 -27.37 -12.93
CA LEU A 150 -5.72 -27.89 -12.59
C LEU A 150 -6.34 -28.61 -13.77
N THR A 151 -6.85 -29.82 -13.54
CA THR A 151 -7.70 -30.51 -14.51
C THR A 151 -9.12 -29.97 -14.39
N LEU A 152 -9.59 -29.33 -15.45
CA LEU A 152 -10.95 -28.79 -15.54
C LEU A 152 -11.98 -29.90 -15.76
N PRO A 153 -13.28 -29.62 -15.52
CA PRO A 153 -14.35 -30.63 -15.65
C PRO A 153 -14.46 -31.30 -17.03
N ASP A 154 -14.01 -30.61 -18.07
CA ASP A 154 -13.99 -31.15 -19.44
C ASP A 154 -12.71 -31.91 -19.81
N GLY A 155 -11.79 -32.07 -18.85
CA GLY A 155 -10.51 -32.76 -18.99
C GLY A 155 -9.36 -31.90 -19.54
N LEU A 156 -9.58 -30.60 -19.80
CA LEU A 156 -8.51 -29.70 -20.16
C LEU A 156 -7.65 -29.35 -18.91
N THR A 157 -6.41 -28.95 -19.14
CA THR A 157 -5.48 -28.56 -18.07
C THR A 157 -5.30 -27.05 -18.08
N LEU A 158 -5.59 -26.41 -16.94
CA LEU A 158 -5.29 -25.02 -16.68
C LEU A 158 -3.92 -24.94 -15.99
N GLU A 159 -2.95 -24.36 -16.67
CA GLU A 159 -1.61 -24.11 -16.11
C GLU A 159 -1.64 -22.89 -15.17
N LEU A 160 -0.94 -23.03 -14.05
CA LEU A 160 -0.82 -22.02 -13.00
C LEU A 160 0.64 -21.70 -12.70
N ALA A 161 0.91 -20.44 -12.43
CA ALA A 161 2.16 -20.00 -11.84
C ALA A 161 1.84 -19.22 -10.56
N VAL A 162 2.34 -19.67 -9.43
CA VAL A 162 2.05 -19.11 -8.12
C VAL A 162 3.34 -18.55 -7.52
N TYR A 163 3.37 -17.26 -7.27
CA TYR A 163 4.47 -16.60 -6.57
C TYR A 163 4.16 -16.46 -5.09
N LEU A 164 4.96 -17.10 -4.26
CA LEU A 164 4.89 -17.01 -2.82
C LEU A 164 5.90 -15.99 -2.31
N PRO A 165 5.52 -15.10 -1.39
CA PRO A 165 6.43 -14.10 -0.83
C PRO A 165 7.60 -14.74 -0.09
N TRP A 166 8.66 -13.95 0.13
CA TRP A 166 9.75 -14.35 1.03
C TRP A 166 9.19 -14.71 2.41
N ASP A 167 9.74 -15.76 2.98
CA ASP A 167 9.34 -16.28 4.30
C ASP A 167 7.86 -16.74 4.39
N TYR A 168 7.27 -17.10 3.24
CA TYR A 168 5.94 -17.72 3.24
C TYR A 168 5.89 -18.91 4.21
N ASN A 169 4.91 -18.89 5.09
CA ASN A 169 4.67 -19.95 6.08
C ASN A 169 3.16 -20.23 6.25
N GLU A 170 2.84 -21.41 6.76
CA GLU A 170 1.46 -21.87 6.91
C GLU A 170 0.73 -21.27 8.13
N GLN A 171 1.41 -20.53 8.99
CA GLN A 171 0.86 -19.89 10.18
C GLN A 171 0.37 -18.47 9.91
N THR A 172 0.81 -17.87 8.81
CA THR A 172 0.40 -16.54 8.35
C THR A 172 -0.68 -16.66 7.28
N ARG A 173 -1.74 -15.86 7.39
CA ARG A 173 -2.76 -15.76 6.36
C ARG A 173 -2.38 -14.68 5.35
N TYR A 174 -2.43 -15.02 4.06
CA TYR A 174 -2.03 -14.13 2.98
C TYR A 174 -3.23 -13.69 2.14
N ASN A 175 -3.19 -12.44 1.67
CA ASN A 175 -4.04 -11.97 0.59
C ASN A 175 -3.68 -12.71 -0.71
N VAL A 176 -4.57 -12.70 -1.69
CA VAL A 176 -4.39 -13.38 -2.99
C VAL A 176 -4.69 -12.43 -4.12
N ALA A 177 -3.77 -12.30 -5.08
CA ALA A 177 -3.99 -11.57 -6.33
C ALA A 177 -3.96 -12.53 -7.53
N ILE A 178 -5.10 -12.69 -8.21
CA ILE A 178 -5.20 -13.43 -9.47
C ILE A 178 -4.87 -12.46 -10.60
N MET A 179 -3.79 -12.73 -11.33
CA MET A 179 -3.25 -11.82 -12.33
C MET A 179 -3.30 -12.43 -13.73
N LEU A 180 -3.94 -11.71 -14.65
CA LEU A 180 -4.26 -12.15 -16.01
C LEU A 180 -3.31 -11.51 -17.02
N HIS A 181 -2.69 -12.33 -17.86
CA HIS A 181 -1.73 -11.91 -18.88
C HIS A 181 -2.36 -11.22 -20.09
N GLY A 182 -1.57 -10.52 -20.90
CA GLY A 182 -1.98 -9.93 -22.18
C GLY A 182 -2.03 -10.94 -23.33
N ASP A 183 -2.35 -10.44 -24.53
CA ASP A 183 -2.31 -11.28 -25.74
C ASP A 183 -0.89 -11.81 -26.00
N GLY A 184 -0.78 -13.12 -26.24
CA GLY A 184 0.48 -13.80 -26.47
C GLY A 184 1.35 -14.03 -25.23
N GLY A 185 0.80 -13.73 -24.04
CA GLY A 185 1.40 -14.04 -22.74
C GLY A 185 1.02 -15.43 -22.23
N SER A 186 1.42 -15.71 -21.01
CA SER A 186 1.17 -16.97 -20.29
C SER A 186 0.96 -16.72 -18.81
N CYS A 187 0.62 -17.76 -18.04
CA CYS A 187 0.53 -17.68 -16.58
C CYS A 187 1.82 -17.18 -15.91
N ASP A 188 2.95 -17.26 -16.60
CA ASP A 188 4.26 -16.86 -16.10
C ASP A 188 4.53 -15.37 -16.11
N ASP A 189 3.81 -14.60 -16.90
CA ASP A 189 4.08 -13.18 -17.11
C ASP A 189 4.15 -12.39 -15.80
N TRP A 190 3.43 -12.84 -14.75
CA TRP A 190 3.36 -12.16 -13.46
C TRP A 190 4.25 -12.75 -12.36
N THR A 191 4.70 -13.99 -12.54
CA THR A 191 5.18 -14.81 -11.43
C THR A 191 6.53 -15.43 -11.65
N ASP A 192 7.04 -15.47 -12.88
CA ASP A 192 8.18 -16.31 -13.23
C ASP A 192 9.50 -15.60 -13.45
N ALA A 193 10.52 -16.43 -13.45
CA ALA A 193 11.88 -16.07 -13.77
C ALA A 193 12.05 -15.66 -15.25
N PRO A 194 13.06 -14.83 -15.53
CA PRO A 194 13.28 -14.25 -16.87
C PRO A 194 13.42 -15.25 -18.02
N GLU A 195 13.82 -16.48 -17.72
CA GLU A 195 14.01 -17.53 -18.72
C GLU A 195 12.75 -18.02 -19.41
N HIS A 196 11.57 -17.73 -18.84
CA HIS A 196 10.27 -18.15 -19.37
C HIS A 196 9.41 -17.01 -19.88
N THR A 197 9.77 -15.75 -19.60
CA THR A 197 9.07 -14.61 -20.18
C THR A 197 9.56 -14.39 -21.60
N HIS A 198 8.65 -14.43 -22.56
CA HIS A 198 8.95 -14.16 -23.98
C HIS A 198 9.57 -12.76 -24.24
N ARG A 199 9.71 -11.93 -23.22
CA ARG A 199 10.04 -10.50 -23.32
C ARG A 199 11.17 -10.03 -22.42
N GLY A 200 11.99 -10.95 -21.90
CA GLY A 200 13.36 -10.75 -21.39
C GLY A 200 13.64 -9.77 -20.25
N ASP A 201 12.88 -8.70 -20.13
CA ASP A 201 13.22 -7.58 -19.25
C ASP A 201 12.19 -7.29 -18.16
N ILE A 202 11.11 -8.12 -18.06
CA ILE A 202 10.03 -7.84 -17.13
C ILE A 202 10.12 -8.74 -15.93
N ARG A 203 10.10 -8.10 -14.80
CA ARG A 203 10.23 -8.77 -13.52
C ARG A 203 9.25 -8.19 -12.55
N PHE A 204 7.95 -8.46 -12.74
CA PHE A 204 6.93 -8.04 -11.78
C PHE A 204 7.28 -8.49 -10.36
N TYR A 205 7.78 -9.72 -10.21
CA TYR A 205 8.21 -10.24 -8.91
C TYR A 205 9.37 -9.43 -8.30
N THR A 206 10.29 -8.86 -9.12
CA THR A 206 11.36 -8.02 -8.58
C THR A 206 10.81 -6.71 -8.02
N VAL A 207 9.83 -6.10 -8.71
CA VAL A 207 9.10 -4.93 -8.20
C VAL A 207 8.38 -5.29 -6.89
N TYR A 208 7.67 -6.41 -6.89
CA TYR A 208 6.94 -6.90 -5.72
C TYR A 208 7.87 -7.15 -4.52
N ASP A 209 8.97 -7.89 -4.70
CA ASP A 209 9.92 -8.21 -3.64
C ASP A 209 10.52 -6.94 -3.00
N ASN A 210 10.89 -5.95 -3.83
CA ASN A 210 11.43 -4.68 -3.31
C ASN A 210 10.38 -3.90 -2.51
N ILE A 211 9.11 -3.87 -2.94
CA ILE A 211 8.04 -3.19 -2.23
C ILE A 211 7.78 -3.86 -0.87
N VAL A 212 7.75 -5.18 -0.82
CA VAL A 212 7.57 -5.95 0.42
C VAL A 212 8.77 -5.75 1.35
N GLU A 213 10.00 -5.75 0.83
CA GLU A 213 11.20 -5.51 1.63
C GLU A 213 11.28 -4.07 2.19
N GLU A 214 10.76 -3.10 1.43
CA GLU A 214 10.64 -1.70 1.88
C GLU A 214 9.44 -1.48 2.85
N HIS A 215 8.70 -2.53 3.21
CA HIS A 215 7.50 -2.48 4.07
C HIS A 215 6.39 -1.55 3.55
N LEU A 216 6.28 -1.42 2.25
CA LEU A 216 5.29 -0.55 1.61
C LEU A 216 3.93 -1.24 1.40
N CYS A 217 3.85 -2.56 1.51
CA CYS A 217 2.61 -3.32 1.52
C CYS A 217 2.77 -4.63 2.31
N ASP A 218 1.66 -5.25 2.68
CA ASP A 218 1.68 -6.61 3.22
C ASP A 218 2.07 -7.63 2.13
N PRO A 219 2.84 -8.68 2.47
CA PRO A 219 3.11 -9.76 1.54
C PRO A 219 1.83 -10.52 1.19
N PHE A 220 1.67 -10.90 -0.08
CA PHE A 220 0.52 -11.65 -0.56
C PHE A 220 0.92 -12.66 -1.65
N ILE A 221 0.03 -13.59 -1.98
CA ILE A 221 0.23 -14.61 -2.99
C ILE A 221 -0.21 -14.06 -4.35
N VAL A 222 0.66 -14.15 -5.39
CA VAL A 222 0.29 -13.81 -6.75
C VAL A 222 0.06 -15.08 -7.55
N VAL A 223 -1.10 -15.18 -8.20
CA VAL A 223 -1.48 -16.35 -9.00
C VAL A 223 -1.68 -15.93 -10.44
N GLY A 224 -0.75 -16.30 -11.31
CA GLY A 224 -0.91 -16.19 -12.76
C GLY A 224 -1.65 -17.40 -13.31
N ILE A 225 -2.62 -17.17 -14.18
CA ILE A 225 -3.33 -18.24 -14.89
C ILE A 225 -3.30 -18.03 -16.40
N ASP A 226 -3.44 -19.12 -17.16
CA ASP A 226 -3.66 -19.02 -18.60
C ASP A 226 -5.10 -18.53 -18.87
N ASN A 227 -5.24 -17.25 -19.17
CA ASN A 227 -6.54 -16.61 -19.36
C ASN A 227 -7.25 -17.01 -20.65
N ARG A 228 -6.65 -17.87 -21.51
CA ARG A 228 -7.35 -18.43 -22.68
C ARG A 228 -8.63 -19.16 -22.30
N PHE A 229 -8.68 -19.71 -21.11
CA PHE A 229 -9.85 -20.40 -20.58
C PHE A 229 -11.00 -19.45 -20.21
N LEU A 230 -10.76 -18.18 -20.06
CA LEU A 230 -11.79 -17.16 -19.81
C LEU A 230 -12.52 -16.70 -21.08
N LYS A 231 -12.05 -17.11 -22.27
CA LYS A 231 -12.62 -16.68 -23.56
C LYS A 231 -13.98 -17.29 -23.89
N SER A 232 -14.25 -18.51 -23.45
CA SER A 232 -15.52 -19.17 -23.73
C SER A 232 -16.51 -18.88 -22.61
N SER A 233 -17.77 -18.66 -22.97
CA SER A 233 -18.86 -18.55 -22.00
C SER A 233 -18.98 -19.80 -21.13
N PHE A 234 -18.45 -20.94 -21.58
CA PHE A 234 -18.46 -22.19 -20.84
C PHE A 234 -17.39 -22.26 -19.74
N TYR A 235 -16.20 -21.71 -19.99
CA TYR A 235 -15.10 -21.72 -19.01
C TYR A 235 -15.01 -20.42 -18.19
N GLY A 236 -15.56 -19.33 -18.71
CA GLY A 236 -15.61 -18.08 -17.96
C GLY A 236 -16.61 -18.12 -16.80
N GLU A 237 -17.62 -19.00 -16.87
CA GLU A 237 -18.57 -19.18 -15.79
C GLU A 237 -18.02 -20.17 -14.77
N GLY A 238 -17.80 -19.71 -13.53
CA GLY A 238 -17.36 -20.53 -12.41
C GLY A 238 -15.86 -20.90 -12.40
N LEU A 239 -15.05 -20.50 -13.39
CA LEU A 239 -13.64 -20.87 -13.39
C LEU A 239 -12.90 -20.29 -12.19
N ILE A 240 -13.09 -19.02 -11.88
CA ILE A 240 -12.43 -18.35 -10.77
C ILE A 240 -13.07 -18.80 -9.45
N GLU A 241 -14.39 -18.62 -9.34
CA GLU A 241 -15.13 -18.82 -8.11
C GLU A 241 -15.30 -20.29 -7.71
N ASP A 242 -15.53 -21.19 -8.68
CA ASP A 242 -15.86 -22.61 -8.39
C ASP A 242 -14.68 -23.58 -8.55
N THR A 243 -13.56 -23.11 -9.16
CA THR A 243 -12.43 -24.00 -9.46
C THR A 243 -11.11 -23.47 -8.89
N LEU A 244 -10.75 -22.23 -9.25
CA LEU A 244 -9.44 -21.68 -8.90
C LEU A 244 -9.35 -21.26 -7.43
N LEU A 245 -10.31 -20.51 -6.92
CA LEU A 245 -10.31 -20.05 -5.52
C LEU A 245 -10.42 -21.23 -4.54
N PRO A 246 -11.28 -22.25 -4.74
CA PRO A 246 -11.27 -23.46 -3.91
C PRO A 246 -9.92 -24.20 -3.91
N TYR A 247 -9.26 -24.29 -5.07
CA TYR A 247 -7.91 -24.86 -5.15
C TYR A 247 -6.90 -24.05 -4.34
N ILE A 248 -6.90 -22.73 -4.47
CA ILE A 248 -5.99 -21.83 -3.73
C ILE A 248 -6.24 -21.94 -2.23
N ALA A 249 -7.49 -21.92 -1.78
CA ALA A 249 -7.87 -22.05 -0.38
C ALA A 249 -7.37 -23.35 0.26
N ARG A 250 -7.46 -24.47 -0.50
CA ARG A 250 -6.98 -25.79 -0.03
C ARG A 250 -5.46 -25.90 0.00
N THR A 251 -4.76 -25.19 -0.92
CA THR A 251 -3.34 -25.44 -1.20
C THR A 251 -2.43 -24.48 -0.43
N PHE A 252 -2.91 -23.25 -0.18
CA PHE A 252 -2.09 -22.19 0.42
C PHE A 252 -2.75 -21.61 1.66
N SER A 253 -1.93 -21.06 2.56
CA SER A 253 -2.45 -20.34 3.73
C SER A 253 -2.95 -18.96 3.34
N THR A 254 -4.26 -18.80 3.30
CA THR A 254 -4.96 -17.59 2.88
C THR A 254 -6.01 -17.18 3.91
N TRP A 255 -6.66 -16.05 3.68
CA TRP A 255 -7.81 -15.63 4.49
C TRP A 255 -9.07 -16.46 4.23
N MET A 256 -9.11 -17.25 3.15
CA MET A 256 -10.19 -18.20 2.90
C MET A 256 -10.10 -19.36 3.89
N GLU A 257 -11.13 -19.55 4.72
CA GLU A 257 -11.14 -20.59 5.77
C GLU A 257 -11.50 -21.98 5.25
N GLY A 258 -11.99 -22.07 4.02
CA GLY A 258 -12.35 -23.31 3.34
C GLY A 258 -12.61 -23.13 1.86
N GLU A 259 -13.11 -24.21 1.23
CA GLU A 259 -13.31 -24.30 -0.23
C GLU A 259 -14.74 -23.96 -0.66
N SER A 260 -15.68 -23.79 0.26
CA SER A 260 -17.06 -23.46 -0.07
C SER A 260 -17.18 -22.02 -0.52
N HIS A 261 -18.17 -21.73 -1.36
CA HIS A 261 -18.43 -20.39 -1.86
C HIS A 261 -18.61 -19.38 -0.71
N ASP A 262 -19.34 -19.74 0.36
CA ASP A 262 -19.57 -18.86 1.50
C ASP A 262 -18.28 -18.53 2.29
N GLU A 263 -17.37 -19.49 2.45
CA GLU A 263 -16.08 -19.29 3.11
C GLU A 263 -15.14 -18.42 2.27
N ILE A 264 -15.16 -18.59 0.95
CA ILE A 264 -14.41 -17.75 0.01
C ILE A 264 -14.99 -16.33 -0.01
N ALA A 265 -16.31 -16.18 -0.09
CA ALA A 265 -16.99 -14.89 -0.07
C ALA A 265 -16.75 -14.12 1.24
N ALA A 266 -16.60 -14.81 2.37
CA ALA A 266 -16.23 -14.19 3.64
C ALA A 266 -14.83 -13.56 3.61
N ALA A 267 -13.93 -14.04 2.74
CA ALA A 267 -12.57 -13.56 2.57
C ALA A 267 -12.41 -12.59 1.37
N ARG A 268 -13.50 -12.15 0.74
CA ARG A 268 -13.47 -11.38 -0.51
C ARG A 268 -12.62 -10.11 -0.47
N ASP A 269 -12.52 -9.47 0.67
CA ASP A 269 -11.70 -8.24 0.86
C ASP A 269 -10.19 -8.52 0.77
N HIS A 270 -9.80 -9.79 0.86
CA HIS A 270 -8.45 -10.30 0.76
C HIS A 270 -8.13 -10.92 -0.61
N ILE A 271 -9.02 -10.77 -1.59
CA ILE A 271 -8.87 -11.34 -2.93
C ILE A 271 -8.91 -10.20 -3.95
N ALA A 272 -7.90 -10.20 -4.84
CA ALA A 272 -7.80 -9.29 -5.96
C ALA A 272 -7.84 -10.05 -7.29
N ILE A 273 -8.44 -9.43 -8.31
CA ILE A 273 -8.39 -9.87 -9.70
C ILE A 273 -7.86 -8.71 -10.53
N GLY A 274 -6.80 -8.94 -11.29
CA GLY A 274 -6.19 -7.91 -12.11
C GLY A 274 -5.59 -8.45 -13.41
N GLY A 275 -5.16 -7.54 -14.27
CA GLY A 275 -4.51 -7.94 -15.49
C GLY A 275 -4.14 -6.78 -16.40
N LEU A 276 -3.33 -7.11 -17.40
CA LEU A 276 -2.88 -6.16 -18.41
C LEU A 276 -3.47 -6.47 -19.79
N SER A 277 -3.75 -5.42 -20.57
CA SER A 277 -4.23 -5.55 -21.97
C SER A 277 -5.43 -6.50 -22.07
N ARG A 278 -5.29 -7.65 -22.72
CA ARG A 278 -6.33 -8.69 -22.80
C ARG A 278 -6.76 -9.19 -21.42
N GLY A 279 -5.83 -9.32 -20.47
CA GLY A 279 -6.14 -9.71 -19.09
C GLY A 279 -7.03 -8.69 -18.39
N SER A 280 -6.83 -7.40 -18.64
CA SER A 280 -7.70 -6.35 -18.14
C SER A 280 -9.14 -6.46 -18.69
N ILE A 281 -9.31 -6.86 -19.97
CA ILE A 281 -10.65 -7.13 -20.54
C ILE A 281 -11.37 -8.23 -19.72
N TYR A 282 -10.65 -9.27 -19.32
CA TYR A 282 -11.25 -10.34 -18.50
C TYR A 282 -11.47 -9.90 -17.06
N THR A 283 -10.61 -9.03 -16.51
CA THR A 283 -10.85 -8.42 -15.19
C THR A 283 -12.20 -7.68 -15.19
N TYR A 284 -12.48 -6.88 -16.21
CA TYR A 284 -13.78 -6.23 -16.35
C TYR A 284 -14.91 -7.22 -16.64
N GLY A 285 -14.73 -8.05 -17.67
CA GLY A 285 -15.81 -8.89 -18.22
C GLY A 285 -16.14 -10.15 -17.41
N VAL A 286 -15.25 -10.58 -16.52
CA VAL A 286 -15.45 -11.72 -15.61
C VAL A 286 -15.33 -11.24 -14.17
N GLY A 287 -14.17 -10.69 -13.78
CA GLY A 287 -13.91 -10.26 -12.41
C GLY A 287 -14.99 -9.33 -11.87
N MET A 288 -15.14 -8.16 -12.47
CA MET A 288 -16.09 -7.14 -11.97
C MET A 288 -17.56 -7.46 -12.29
N THR A 289 -17.87 -8.33 -13.26
CA THR A 289 -19.27 -8.64 -13.57
C THR A 289 -19.81 -9.84 -12.83
N ARG A 290 -18.97 -10.76 -12.35
CA ARG A 290 -19.40 -12.04 -11.80
C ARG A 290 -18.76 -12.41 -10.47
N CYS A 291 -17.56 -11.88 -10.18
CA CYS A 291 -16.77 -12.33 -9.03
C CYS A 291 -16.75 -11.30 -7.87
N LEU A 292 -17.63 -10.29 -7.84
CA LEU A 292 -17.64 -9.33 -6.75
C LEU A 292 -18.07 -9.93 -5.41
N ASP A 293 -18.77 -11.03 -5.42
CA ASP A 293 -19.11 -11.79 -4.23
C ASP A 293 -17.91 -12.53 -3.61
N VAL A 294 -16.86 -12.80 -4.40
CA VAL A 294 -15.65 -13.51 -3.97
C VAL A 294 -14.37 -12.68 -4.04
N ALA A 295 -14.38 -11.49 -4.66
CA ALA A 295 -13.24 -10.58 -4.74
C ALA A 295 -13.69 -9.13 -4.60
N ALA A 296 -12.91 -8.29 -3.91
CA ALA A 296 -13.25 -6.89 -3.70
C ALA A 296 -12.22 -5.91 -4.29
N ASN A 297 -11.09 -6.41 -4.82
CA ASN A 297 -9.99 -5.60 -5.30
C ASN A 297 -9.75 -5.86 -6.79
N PHE A 298 -9.63 -4.79 -7.60
CA PHE A 298 -9.51 -4.92 -9.06
C PHE A 298 -8.43 -4.01 -9.64
N CYS A 299 -7.57 -4.57 -10.51
CA CYS A 299 -6.51 -3.84 -11.19
C CYS A 299 -6.63 -4.01 -12.71
N CYS A 300 -6.85 -2.92 -13.44
CA CYS A 300 -7.12 -2.92 -14.86
C CYS A 300 -6.08 -2.07 -15.60
N PHE A 301 -5.10 -2.72 -16.26
CA PHE A 301 -3.99 -2.04 -16.91
C PHE A 301 -4.13 -2.06 -18.43
N SER A 302 -4.06 -0.87 -19.06
CA SER A 302 -4.11 -0.69 -20.52
C SER A 302 -5.30 -1.39 -21.19
N ASN A 303 -6.50 -1.11 -20.72
CA ASN A 303 -7.74 -1.45 -21.39
C ASN A 303 -8.68 -0.25 -21.44
N GLY A 304 -9.30 -0.01 -22.54
CA GLY A 304 -10.25 1.07 -22.77
C GLY A 304 -11.62 0.56 -23.27
N TYR A 305 -12.07 -0.59 -22.80
CA TYR A 305 -13.40 -1.08 -23.18
C TYR A 305 -14.13 -1.68 -21.97
N VAL A 306 -14.72 -0.79 -21.21
CA VAL A 306 -15.66 -1.15 -20.13
C VAL A 306 -17.02 -1.51 -20.70
N GLY A 307 -17.40 -0.92 -21.84
CA GLY A 307 -18.57 -1.24 -22.63
C GLY A 307 -19.83 -1.38 -21.82
N ASP A 308 -20.24 -2.61 -21.65
CA ASP A 308 -21.51 -3.02 -21.05
C ASP A 308 -21.38 -3.48 -19.57
N VAL A 309 -20.18 -3.34 -18.97
CA VAL A 309 -19.88 -3.83 -17.62
C VAL A 309 -20.91 -3.37 -16.58
N PRO A 310 -21.28 -2.07 -16.47
CA PRO A 310 -22.29 -1.65 -15.49
C PRO A 310 -23.65 -2.34 -15.67
N ARG A 311 -24.06 -2.62 -16.92
CA ARG A 311 -25.30 -3.32 -17.19
C ARG A 311 -25.20 -4.79 -16.79
N GLN A 312 -24.06 -5.43 -17.10
CA GLN A 312 -23.82 -6.83 -16.74
C GLN A 312 -23.74 -6.99 -15.22
N MET A 313 -23.02 -6.13 -14.52
CA MET A 313 -22.98 -6.11 -13.04
C MET A 313 -24.39 -6.07 -12.43
N ARG A 314 -25.27 -5.21 -12.97
CA ARG A 314 -26.67 -5.14 -12.51
C ARG A 314 -27.47 -6.40 -12.84
N ALA A 315 -27.24 -6.98 -14.02
CA ALA A 315 -27.94 -8.21 -14.44
C ALA A 315 -27.57 -9.40 -13.54
N GLU A 316 -26.32 -9.46 -13.09
CA GLU A 316 -25.79 -10.49 -12.18
C GLU A 316 -25.99 -10.14 -10.69
N GLY A 317 -26.58 -8.98 -10.39
CA GLY A 317 -26.80 -8.53 -9.00
C GLY A 317 -25.55 -8.11 -8.25
N GLN A 318 -24.45 -7.89 -8.97
CA GLN A 318 -23.12 -7.57 -8.40
C GLN A 318 -22.94 -6.08 -8.09
N ASP A 319 -23.73 -5.20 -8.71
CA ASP A 319 -23.57 -3.73 -8.66
C ASP A 319 -23.79 -3.10 -7.26
N LYS A 320 -24.28 -3.87 -6.29
CA LYS A 320 -24.49 -3.44 -4.91
C LYS A 320 -23.43 -3.95 -3.94
N LEU A 321 -22.56 -4.84 -4.38
CA LEU A 321 -21.48 -5.33 -3.55
C LEU A 321 -20.39 -4.25 -3.46
N PRO A 322 -19.88 -3.95 -2.25
CA PRO A 322 -18.87 -2.92 -2.09
C PRO A 322 -17.56 -3.34 -2.75
N ILE A 323 -16.96 -2.47 -3.54
CA ILE A 323 -15.59 -2.63 -4.04
C ILE A 323 -14.65 -1.98 -3.02
N ARG A 324 -13.57 -2.66 -2.66
CA ARG A 324 -12.56 -2.15 -1.75
C ARG A 324 -11.53 -1.30 -2.49
N SER A 325 -11.03 -1.81 -3.62
CA SER A 325 -10.12 -1.05 -4.47
C SER A 325 -10.39 -1.31 -5.96
N TYR A 326 -10.38 -0.23 -6.75
CA TYR A 326 -10.40 -0.28 -8.21
C TYR A 326 -9.31 0.61 -8.79
N ILE A 327 -8.28 0.02 -9.37
CA ILE A 327 -7.12 0.72 -9.91
C ILE A 327 -7.09 0.54 -11.43
N ALA A 328 -7.27 1.64 -12.15
CA ALA A 328 -7.23 1.68 -13.61
C ALA A 328 -5.98 2.41 -14.08
N THR A 329 -5.31 1.92 -15.13
CA THR A 329 -4.14 2.59 -15.67
C THR A 329 -4.09 2.51 -17.19
N VAL A 330 -3.50 3.54 -17.81
CA VAL A 330 -3.25 3.57 -19.25
C VAL A 330 -1.93 4.31 -19.56
N GLY A 331 -1.24 3.89 -20.60
CA GLY A 331 -0.10 4.64 -21.13
C GLY A 331 -0.58 5.86 -21.94
N LEU A 332 -0.01 7.04 -21.69
CA LEU A 332 -0.34 8.25 -22.45
C LEU A 332 0.00 8.15 -23.95
N MET A 333 0.95 7.28 -24.30
CA MET A 333 1.36 7.00 -25.69
C MET A 333 0.90 5.60 -26.13
N ASP A 334 -0.14 5.05 -25.50
CA ASP A 334 -0.68 3.74 -25.85
C ASP A 334 -1.33 3.80 -27.23
N GLU A 335 -0.78 3.03 -28.17
CA GLU A 335 -1.19 2.99 -29.58
C GLU A 335 -2.39 2.07 -29.83
N TYR A 336 -2.74 1.21 -28.88
CA TYR A 336 -3.88 0.29 -28.95
C TYR A 336 -5.08 0.80 -28.18
N ILE A 337 -4.84 1.46 -27.05
CA ILE A 337 -5.87 1.95 -26.15
C ILE A 337 -5.88 3.48 -26.15
N TYR A 338 -6.94 4.07 -26.68
CA TYR A 338 -7.07 5.51 -26.69
C TYR A 338 -7.27 6.04 -25.26
N VAL A 339 -6.34 6.82 -24.75
CA VAL A 339 -6.38 7.43 -23.40
C VAL A 339 -7.73 8.07 -23.10
N ARG A 340 -8.29 8.81 -24.08
CA ARG A 340 -9.61 9.43 -23.93
C ARG A 340 -10.74 8.42 -23.73
N ALA A 341 -10.68 7.27 -24.38
CA ALA A 341 -11.68 6.21 -24.20
C ALA A 341 -11.53 5.57 -22.82
N HIS A 342 -10.28 5.35 -22.36
CA HIS A 342 -10.01 4.82 -21.04
C HIS A 342 -10.49 5.75 -19.91
N ARG A 343 -10.25 7.06 -20.02
CA ARG A 343 -10.81 8.06 -19.09
C ARG A 343 -12.35 8.00 -19.05
N TYR A 344 -12.97 7.97 -20.23
CA TYR A 344 -14.42 7.85 -20.32
C TYR A 344 -14.95 6.58 -19.67
N ASP A 345 -14.31 5.45 -19.91
CA ASP A 345 -14.71 4.16 -19.31
C ASP A 345 -14.58 4.18 -17.78
N TYR A 346 -13.51 4.77 -17.25
CA TYR A 346 -13.33 4.96 -15.81
C TYR A 346 -14.44 5.85 -15.23
N GLU A 347 -14.71 7.00 -15.84
CA GLU A 347 -15.78 7.92 -15.43
C GLU A 347 -17.16 7.25 -15.49
N VAL A 348 -17.40 6.39 -16.49
CA VAL A 348 -18.66 5.63 -16.60
C VAL A 348 -18.84 4.67 -15.44
N LEU A 349 -17.78 3.94 -15.03
CA LEU A 349 -17.85 3.05 -13.87
C LEU A 349 -18.10 3.82 -12.58
N CYS A 350 -17.33 4.87 -12.30
CA CYS A 350 -17.50 5.71 -11.11
C CYS A 350 -18.86 6.41 -11.04
N THR A 351 -19.49 6.67 -12.21
CA THR A 351 -20.81 7.31 -12.26
C THR A 351 -21.97 6.31 -12.20
N ALA A 352 -21.79 5.12 -12.78
CA ALA A 352 -22.86 4.15 -12.96
C ALA A 352 -22.97 3.14 -11.81
N ILE A 353 -21.90 2.94 -11.03
CA ILE A 353 -21.84 1.95 -9.95
C ILE A 353 -21.64 2.69 -8.63
N ASP A 354 -22.66 2.68 -7.79
CA ASP A 354 -22.73 3.44 -6.53
C ASP A 354 -21.63 3.04 -5.52
N THR A 355 -21.01 1.86 -5.70
CA THR A 355 -19.95 1.33 -4.84
C THR A 355 -18.54 1.67 -5.32
N ILE A 356 -18.40 2.46 -6.39
CA ILE A 356 -17.11 2.93 -6.93
C ILE A 356 -17.05 4.45 -6.82
N THR A 357 -16.13 4.98 -6.02
CA THR A 357 -15.95 6.41 -5.81
C THR A 357 -14.50 6.79 -6.07
N ASP A 358 -14.28 7.68 -7.06
CA ASP A 358 -12.95 8.22 -7.36
C ASP A 358 -12.34 8.93 -6.15
N GLY A 359 -11.09 8.61 -5.83
CA GLY A 359 -10.36 9.14 -4.68
C GLY A 359 -10.67 8.48 -3.33
N GLU A 360 -11.72 7.64 -3.21
CA GLU A 360 -12.04 6.90 -1.99
C GLU A 360 -11.63 5.42 -2.12
N ASN A 361 -12.14 4.74 -3.13
CA ASN A 361 -11.84 3.33 -3.41
C ASN A 361 -11.52 3.05 -4.89
N ALA A 362 -11.42 4.10 -5.69
CA ALA A 362 -11.02 4.03 -7.09
C ALA A 362 -9.95 5.07 -7.40
N ARG A 363 -8.99 4.70 -8.24
CA ARG A 363 -7.97 5.62 -8.75
C ARG A 363 -7.55 5.25 -10.16
N MET A 364 -7.36 6.28 -11.00
CA MET A 364 -6.80 6.12 -12.33
C MET A 364 -5.40 6.72 -12.42
N PHE A 365 -4.47 6.01 -13.07
CA PHE A 365 -3.14 6.49 -13.38
C PHE A 365 -2.93 6.60 -14.90
N GLU A 366 -2.27 7.66 -15.31
CA GLU A 366 -1.81 7.89 -16.68
C GLU A 366 -0.29 7.84 -16.67
N ILE A 367 0.28 6.82 -17.32
CA ILE A 367 1.72 6.58 -17.31
C ILE A 367 2.34 7.17 -18.57
N GLU A 368 3.46 7.87 -18.45
CA GLU A 368 4.18 8.49 -19.58
C GLU A 368 4.91 7.45 -20.46
N ALA A 369 4.18 6.44 -20.93
CA ALA A 369 4.67 5.35 -21.77
C ALA A 369 3.59 4.85 -22.74
N GLY A 370 3.92 3.84 -23.56
CA GLY A 370 3.02 3.21 -24.54
C GLY A 370 2.35 1.95 -24.01
N HIS A 371 1.85 1.11 -24.93
CA HIS A 371 1.30 -0.23 -24.61
C HIS A 371 2.45 -1.22 -24.37
N ASN A 372 3.13 -1.06 -23.26
CA ASN A 372 4.38 -1.80 -22.99
C ASN A 372 4.61 -1.99 -21.48
N PHE A 373 5.73 -2.61 -21.16
CA PHE A 373 6.06 -3.01 -19.81
C PHE A 373 6.42 -1.85 -18.86
N ILE A 374 6.86 -0.70 -19.38
CA ILE A 374 7.03 0.50 -18.53
C ILE A 374 5.68 0.87 -17.94
N THR A 375 4.64 0.94 -18.77
CA THR A 375 3.29 1.17 -18.29
C THR A 375 2.86 0.12 -17.26
N TRP A 376 3.02 -1.17 -17.57
CA TRP A 376 2.48 -2.24 -16.74
C TRP A 376 3.25 -2.47 -15.45
N THR A 377 4.59 -2.34 -15.44
CA THR A 377 5.37 -2.44 -14.19
C THR A 377 5.12 -1.26 -13.27
N THR A 378 5.00 -0.04 -13.82
CA THR A 378 4.63 1.14 -13.04
C THR A 378 3.21 1.04 -12.51
N SER A 379 2.28 0.52 -13.31
CA SER A 379 0.90 0.24 -12.89
C SER A 379 0.84 -0.78 -11.76
N PHE A 380 1.61 -1.86 -11.89
CA PHE A 380 1.69 -2.91 -10.88
C PHE A 380 2.26 -2.38 -9.57
N TYR A 381 3.34 -1.59 -9.62
CA TYR A 381 3.89 -0.92 -8.46
C TYR A 381 2.83 -0.10 -7.71
N ASN A 382 2.14 0.81 -8.42
CA ASN A 382 1.10 1.63 -7.79
C ASN A 382 -0.05 0.77 -7.23
N ALA A 383 -0.42 -0.30 -7.94
CA ALA A 383 -1.47 -1.20 -7.48
C ALA A 383 -1.06 -1.98 -6.23
N LEU A 384 0.19 -2.43 -6.11
CA LEU A 384 0.72 -3.09 -4.92
C LEU A 384 0.56 -2.25 -3.65
N LEU A 385 0.73 -0.93 -3.77
CA LEU A 385 0.61 0.00 -2.64
C LEU A 385 -0.85 0.25 -2.21
N LEU A 386 -1.81 0.14 -3.14
CA LEU A 386 -3.19 0.61 -2.94
C LEU A 386 -4.24 -0.51 -2.92
N MET A 387 -3.83 -1.76 -3.15
CA MET A 387 -4.77 -2.84 -3.46
C MET A 387 -5.37 -3.51 -2.22
N PHE A 388 -4.61 -3.61 -1.10
CA PHE A 388 -5.02 -4.36 0.10
C PHE A 388 -4.99 -3.54 1.38
#